data_493e0ac41fd3be6d0bcc9e22d7534c2e
#
_entry.id   493e0ac41fd3be6d0bcc9e22d7534c2e
#
_cell.length_a   1.000
_cell.length_b   1.000
_cell.length_c   1.000
_cell.angle_alpha   90.00
_cell.angle_beta   90.00
_cell.angle_gamma   90.00
#
_symmetry.space_group_name_H-M   'P 1'
#
loop_
_entity.id
_entity.type
_entity.pdbx_description
1 polymer ?
#
loop_
_entity_poly.entity_id
_entity_poly.type
_entity_poly.pdbx_seq_one_letter_code
_entity_poly.pdbx_strand_id
1 'polypeptide(L)'
;MKLRLLILLTTALCGLCTAAAQPAPEKTTPREGIFTFGPGTTISADRELAPLAEYAAEYLGCGVRNGMAGEGSVVLTLDAPDGEPSEAYTLDIAPDHIQIGSSTCGGVFNGLQQLFRLLPPEVYARRGIAPGTGIACVRIEDKPRFGYRGMMLDVARTWIGMDEVKRYIDLFSYHNINKLHLHLSDDEGWRIE
;
A
#
# COMPACT_ATOMS: atom_id res chain seq x y z
N MET A 1 -2.15 34.35 -31.84
CA MET A 1 -1.05 33.48 -31.43
C MET A 1 -0.73 33.52 -29.92
N LYS A 2 -0.82 34.67 -29.25
CA LYS A 2 -0.53 34.83 -27.81
C LYS A 2 -1.57 34.18 -26.86
N LEU A 3 -2.83 34.11 -27.26
CA LEU A 3 -3.91 33.55 -26.41
C LEU A 3 -3.87 32.00 -26.32
N ARG A 4 -3.45 31.33 -27.41
CA ARG A 4 -3.29 29.85 -27.40
C ARG A 4 -2.13 29.36 -26.58
N LEU A 5 -1.06 30.16 -26.46
CA LEU A 5 0.10 29.85 -25.62
C LEU A 5 -0.22 29.97 -24.12
N LEU A 6 -1.10 30.91 -23.76
CA LEU A 6 -1.51 31.10 -22.36
C LEU A 6 -2.42 29.94 -21.86
N ILE A 7 -3.31 29.44 -22.74
CA ILE A 7 -4.17 28.28 -22.41
C ILE A 7 -3.35 26.98 -22.25
N LEU A 8 -2.29 26.80 -23.07
CA LEU A 8 -1.39 25.65 -22.92
C LEU A 8 -0.54 25.71 -21.64
N LEU A 9 -0.17 26.91 -21.18
CA LEU A 9 0.56 27.06 -19.92
C LEU A 9 -0.32 26.83 -18.69
N THR A 10 -1.59 27.21 -18.75
CA THR A 10 -2.56 27.00 -17.64
C THR A 10 -2.98 25.54 -17.50
N THR A 11 -3.08 24.78 -18.60
CA THR A 11 -3.36 23.35 -18.56
C THR A 11 -2.17 22.52 -18.08
N ALA A 12 -0.93 22.96 -18.33
CA ALA A 12 0.28 22.30 -17.80
C ALA A 12 0.44 22.51 -16.28
N LEU A 13 -0.08 23.62 -15.72
CA LEU A 13 0.02 23.90 -14.28
C LEU A 13 -1.06 23.18 -13.45
N CYS A 14 -2.16 22.76 -14.07
CA CYS A 14 -3.26 22.04 -13.39
C CYS A 14 -2.98 20.53 -13.22
N GLY A 15 -1.95 20.00 -13.90
CA GLY A 15 -1.52 18.60 -13.82
C GLY A 15 -0.57 18.27 -12.65
N LEU A 16 -0.18 19.24 -11.84
CA LEU A 16 0.73 19.08 -10.69
C LEU A 16 0.01 19.06 -9.32
N CYS A 17 -1.29 18.84 -9.30
CA CYS A 17 -1.93 18.40 -8.07
C CYS A 17 -1.55 16.92 -7.86
N THR A 18 -0.35 16.67 -7.37
CA THR A 18 -0.03 15.40 -6.73
C THR A 18 -0.99 15.28 -5.55
N ALA A 19 -2.01 14.42 -5.68
CA ALA A 19 -2.81 14.03 -4.53
C ALA A 19 -1.83 13.48 -3.49
N ALA A 20 -1.47 14.29 -2.51
CA ALA A 20 -0.59 13.86 -1.44
C ALA A 20 -1.33 12.75 -0.69
N ALA A 21 -0.74 11.55 -0.66
CA ALA A 21 -1.27 10.46 0.13
C ALA A 21 -1.38 10.90 1.59
N GLN A 22 -2.51 10.64 2.23
CA GLN A 22 -2.75 10.97 3.64
C GLN A 22 -2.72 9.68 4.48
N PRO A 23 -1.92 9.61 5.54
CA PRO A 23 -0.93 10.60 6.01
C PRO A 23 0.27 10.74 5.08
N ALA A 24 0.86 11.93 5.02
CA ALA A 24 2.02 12.19 4.18
C ALA A 24 3.24 11.42 4.70
N PRO A 25 4.01 10.75 3.82
CA PRO A 25 5.26 10.09 4.19
C PRO A 25 6.30 11.07 4.75
N GLU A 26 7.23 10.55 5.57
CA GLU A 26 8.31 11.36 6.16
C GLU A 26 9.20 12.00 5.08
N LYS A 27 9.50 11.25 4.02
CA LYS A 27 10.31 11.75 2.90
C LYS A 27 9.82 11.21 1.57
N THR A 28 9.64 12.10 0.61
CA THR A 28 9.25 11.78 -0.76
C THR A 28 10.22 12.46 -1.72
N THR A 29 10.86 11.68 -2.59
CA THR A 29 11.80 12.17 -3.60
C THR A 29 11.27 11.80 -4.99
N PRO A 30 10.74 12.76 -5.76
CA PRO A 30 10.31 12.50 -7.13
C PRO A 30 11.44 11.98 -8.00
N ARG A 31 11.12 11.11 -8.96
CA ARG A 31 12.03 10.59 -9.98
C ARG A 31 11.42 10.78 -11.37
N GLU A 32 12.26 10.79 -12.38
CA GLU A 32 11.79 10.85 -13.76
C GLU A 32 11.28 9.49 -14.22
N GLY A 33 10.19 9.52 -15.01
CA GLY A 33 9.61 8.34 -15.61
C GLY A 33 8.26 7.93 -15.03
N ILE A 34 7.72 6.88 -15.60
CA ILE A 34 6.43 6.27 -15.24
C ILE A 34 6.61 4.76 -15.26
N PHE A 35 6.25 4.07 -14.18
CA PHE A 35 6.06 2.63 -14.19
C PHE A 35 4.67 2.34 -14.77
N THR A 36 4.57 1.37 -15.68
CA THR A 36 3.30 1.01 -16.31
C THR A 36 2.94 -0.44 -16.01
N PHE A 37 1.80 -0.65 -15.37
CA PHE A 37 1.26 -1.99 -15.15
C PHE A 37 0.84 -2.63 -16.47
N GLY A 38 1.26 -3.86 -16.70
CA GLY A 38 0.96 -4.62 -17.91
C GLY A 38 0.63 -6.07 -17.64
N PRO A 39 0.26 -6.84 -18.69
CA PRO A 39 -0.04 -8.28 -18.55
C PRO A 39 1.15 -9.11 -18.03
N GLY A 40 2.37 -8.58 -18.18
CA GLY A 40 3.60 -9.23 -17.70
C GLY A 40 4.01 -8.81 -16.29
N THR A 41 3.29 -7.90 -15.65
CA THR A 41 3.59 -7.48 -14.27
C THR A 41 3.43 -8.65 -13.32
N THR A 42 4.46 -8.92 -12.52
CA THR A 42 4.48 -10.00 -11.53
C THR A 42 4.98 -9.49 -10.19
N ILE A 43 4.67 -10.22 -9.13
CA ILE A 43 5.23 -9.96 -7.80
C ILE A 43 6.27 -11.01 -7.49
N SER A 44 7.43 -10.60 -7.03
CA SER A 44 8.44 -11.47 -6.43
C SER A 44 8.71 -11.03 -4.99
N ALA A 45 9.00 -11.97 -4.12
CA ALA A 45 9.18 -11.69 -2.71
C ALA A 45 10.16 -12.69 -2.08
N ASP A 46 10.82 -12.25 -1.01
CA ASP A 46 11.53 -13.15 -0.10
C ASP A 46 10.56 -14.19 0.47
N ARG A 47 11.07 -15.38 0.80
CA ARG A 47 10.25 -16.53 1.22
C ARG A 47 9.30 -16.20 2.38
N GLU A 48 9.76 -15.42 3.34
CA GLU A 48 8.99 -15.01 4.51
C GLU A 48 7.86 -14.02 4.18
N LEU A 49 7.96 -13.34 3.03
CA LEU A 49 6.97 -12.40 2.53
C LEU A 49 5.95 -13.03 1.57
N ALA A 50 5.98 -14.35 1.36
CA ALA A 50 5.04 -15.03 0.45
C ALA A 50 3.56 -14.68 0.73
N PRO A 51 3.06 -14.64 1.98
CA PRO A 51 1.68 -14.22 2.25
C PRO A 51 1.38 -12.77 1.84
N LEU A 52 2.37 -11.86 1.93
CA LEU A 52 2.21 -10.49 1.49
C LEU A 52 2.25 -10.36 -0.03
N ALA A 53 3.01 -11.22 -0.71
CA ALA A 53 3.00 -11.29 -2.17
C ALA A 53 1.63 -11.74 -2.70
N GLU A 54 1.04 -12.76 -2.09
CA GLU A 54 -0.32 -13.23 -2.42
C GLU A 54 -1.37 -12.13 -2.15
N TYR A 55 -1.29 -11.47 -1.00
CA TYR A 55 -2.14 -10.34 -0.67
C TYR A 55 -2.03 -9.22 -1.72
N ALA A 56 -0.82 -8.81 -2.07
CA ALA A 56 -0.61 -7.77 -3.07
C ALA A 56 -1.09 -8.20 -4.47
N ALA A 57 -0.92 -9.49 -4.82
CA ALA A 57 -1.39 -10.06 -6.08
C ALA A 57 -2.91 -9.97 -6.24
N GLU A 58 -3.66 -10.20 -5.16
CA GLU A 58 -5.12 -10.05 -5.15
C GLU A 58 -5.55 -8.61 -5.47
N TYR A 59 -4.88 -7.61 -4.87
CA TYR A 59 -5.18 -6.20 -5.11
C TYR A 59 -4.76 -5.73 -6.50
N LEU A 60 -3.57 -6.12 -6.94
CA LEU A 60 -2.99 -5.66 -8.21
C LEU A 60 -3.47 -6.47 -9.43
N GLY A 61 -4.03 -7.66 -9.21
CA GLY A 61 -4.49 -8.54 -10.29
C GLY A 61 -3.35 -9.13 -11.11
N CYS A 62 -2.19 -9.38 -10.49
CA CYS A 62 -1.00 -9.92 -11.14
C CYS A 62 -0.57 -11.25 -10.51
N GLY A 63 0.27 -11.99 -11.21
CA GLY A 63 0.79 -13.29 -10.71
C GLY A 63 1.91 -13.13 -9.71
N VAL A 64 2.03 -14.08 -8.78
CA VAL A 64 3.21 -14.24 -7.93
C VAL A 64 4.23 -15.12 -8.65
N ARG A 65 5.49 -14.68 -8.67
CA ARG A 65 6.60 -15.39 -9.30
C ARG A 65 7.62 -15.80 -8.26
N ASN A 66 8.01 -17.06 -8.29
CA ASN A 66 9.16 -17.55 -7.51
C ASN A 66 10.46 -17.26 -8.26
N GLY A 67 11.47 -16.72 -7.58
CA GLY A 67 12.79 -16.46 -8.14
C GLY A 67 13.08 -14.97 -8.36
N MET A 68 14.15 -14.69 -9.12
CA MET A 68 14.63 -13.32 -9.35
C MET A 68 13.57 -12.47 -10.06
N ALA A 69 13.47 -11.21 -9.62
CA ALA A 69 12.65 -10.20 -10.24
C ALA A 69 13.03 -9.99 -11.71
N GLY A 70 12.03 -9.90 -12.57
CA GLY A 70 12.21 -9.49 -13.96
C GLY A 70 11.80 -8.03 -14.15
N GLU A 71 12.01 -7.52 -15.35
CA GLU A 71 11.49 -6.22 -15.75
C GLU A 71 9.96 -6.18 -15.60
N GLY A 72 9.41 -5.08 -15.10
CA GLY A 72 7.99 -4.92 -14.82
C GLY A 72 7.51 -5.59 -13.53
N SER A 73 8.42 -5.95 -12.62
CA SER A 73 8.08 -6.64 -11.36
C SER A 73 7.83 -5.68 -10.20
N VAL A 74 6.95 -6.11 -9.29
CA VAL A 74 6.86 -5.60 -7.92
C VAL A 74 7.68 -6.53 -7.03
N VAL A 75 8.66 -6.00 -6.31
CA VAL A 75 9.64 -6.76 -5.52
C VAL A 75 9.47 -6.42 -4.05
N LEU A 76 9.28 -7.45 -3.23
CA LEU A 76 9.18 -7.33 -1.78
C LEU A 76 10.43 -7.94 -1.14
N THR A 77 11.16 -7.17 -0.32
CA THR A 77 12.41 -7.61 0.31
C THR A 77 12.39 -7.41 1.83
N LEU A 78 13.04 -8.33 2.54
CA LEU A 78 13.40 -8.15 3.94
C LEU A 78 14.87 -7.74 4.00
N ASP A 79 15.10 -6.47 4.31
CA ASP A 79 16.42 -5.92 4.46
C ASP A 79 16.97 -6.23 5.87
N ALA A 80 18.27 -6.43 5.99
CA ALA A 80 18.88 -6.54 7.31
C ALA A 80 18.71 -5.21 8.06
N PRO A 81 18.26 -5.23 9.33
CA PRO A 81 18.03 -3.99 10.06
C PRO A 81 19.36 -3.32 10.44
N ASP A 82 19.42 -2.00 10.20
CA ASP A 82 20.47 -1.13 10.76
C ASP A 82 20.08 -0.73 12.20
N GLY A 83 20.06 -1.69 13.13
CA GLY A 83 19.60 -1.50 14.50
C GLY A 83 18.42 -2.40 14.86
N GLU A 84 17.54 -1.92 15.75
CA GLU A 84 16.33 -2.68 16.12
C GLU A 84 15.34 -2.78 14.95
N PRO A 85 14.74 -3.96 14.71
CA PRO A 85 13.73 -4.14 13.68
C PRO A 85 12.57 -3.17 13.85
N SER A 86 12.16 -2.53 12.78
CA SER A 86 11.10 -1.52 12.81
C SER A 86 10.13 -1.69 11.64
N GLU A 87 8.97 -1.04 11.72
CA GLU A 87 8.00 -0.96 10.63
C GLU A 87 8.32 0.17 9.62
N ALA A 88 9.55 0.72 9.65
CA ALA A 88 10.03 1.63 8.61
C ALA A 88 10.15 0.90 7.28
N TYR A 89 9.90 1.61 6.18
CA TYR A 89 9.99 1.02 4.85
C TYR A 89 10.55 2.01 3.82
N THR A 90 11.06 1.44 2.74
CA THR A 90 11.34 2.16 1.50
C THR A 90 10.42 1.65 0.41
N LEU A 91 9.84 2.56 -0.36
CA LEU A 91 9.12 2.28 -1.60
C LEU A 91 9.84 3.02 -2.73
N ASP A 92 10.38 2.26 -3.65
CA ASP A 92 11.08 2.78 -4.82
C ASP A 92 10.32 2.38 -6.09
N ILE A 93 9.81 3.37 -6.81
CA ILE A 93 9.11 3.19 -8.08
C ILE A 93 10.03 3.72 -9.18
N ALA A 94 10.55 2.81 -10.00
CA ALA A 94 11.35 3.08 -11.19
C ALA A 94 10.58 2.68 -12.45
N PRO A 95 11.01 3.08 -13.66
CA PRO A 95 10.27 2.76 -14.89
C PRO A 95 10.16 1.26 -15.17
N ASP A 96 11.09 0.47 -14.68
CA ASP A 96 11.25 -0.96 -14.94
C ASP A 96 10.83 -1.86 -13.77
N HIS A 97 10.72 -1.31 -12.55
CA HIS A 97 10.32 -2.07 -11.36
C HIS A 97 9.74 -1.20 -10.25
N ILE A 98 9.06 -1.85 -9.32
CA ILE A 98 8.66 -1.29 -8.02
C ILE A 98 9.32 -2.15 -6.95
N GLN A 99 10.07 -1.56 -6.03
CA GLN A 99 10.68 -2.26 -4.91
C GLN A 99 10.14 -1.72 -3.57
N ILE A 100 9.79 -2.65 -2.68
CA ILE A 100 9.39 -2.36 -1.31
C ILE A 100 10.29 -3.14 -0.38
N GLY A 101 11.06 -2.44 0.44
CA GLY A 101 11.99 -3.03 1.40
C GLY A 101 11.72 -2.56 2.83
N SER A 102 11.94 -3.44 3.79
CA SER A 102 11.85 -3.16 5.22
C SER A 102 12.59 -4.24 6.02
N SER A 103 12.91 -3.95 7.27
CA SER A 103 13.44 -4.95 8.20
C SER A 103 12.37 -5.87 8.81
N THR A 104 11.08 -5.62 8.57
CA THR A 104 9.97 -6.43 9.10
C THR A 104 8.85 -6.62 8.08
N CYS A 105 8.10 -7.72 8.20
CA CYS A 105 6.89 -7.94 7.41
C CYS A 105 5.88 -6.80 7.58
N GLY A 106 5.76 -6.23 8.80
CA GLY A 106 4.88 -5.09 9.07
C GLY A 106 5.27 -3.84 8.30
N GLY A 107 6.58 -3.58 8.15
CA GLY A 107 7.06 -2.46 7.34
C GLY A 107 6.83 -2.67 5.84
N VAL A 108 7.06 -3.88 5.32
CA VAL A 108 6.72 -4.21 3.93
C VAL A 108 5.21 -4.04 3.69
N PHE A 109 4.37 -4.45 4.63
CA PHE A 109 2.93 -4.25 4.57
C PHE A 109 2.57 -2.75 4.52
N ASN A 110 3.19 -1.91 5.35
CA ASN A 110 3.00 -0.45 5.31
C ASN A 110 3.41 0.14 3.94
N GLY A 111 4.51 -0.36 3.37
CA GLY A 111 4.96 0.02 2.01
C GLY A 111 3.96 -0.38 0.92
N LEU A 112 3.34 -1.56 1.03
CA LEU A 112 2.25 -1.98 0.13
C LEU A 112 1.03 -1.06 0.25
N GLN A 113 0.62 -0.70 1.47
CA GLN A 113 -0.48 0.25 1.68
C GLN A 113 -0.15 1.62 1.07
N GLN A 114 1.11 2.05 1.15
CA GLN A 114 1.56 3.28 0.50
C GLN A 114 1.49 3.18 -1.03
N LEU A 115 1.92 2.06 -1.62
CA LEU A 115 1.77 1.81 -3.05
C LEU A 115 0.28 1.89 -3.48
N PHE A 116 -0.62 1.24 -2.73
CA PHE A 116 -2.05 1.26 -3.05
C PHE A 116 -2.66 2.66 -3.00
N ARG A 117 -2.20 3.53 -2.08
CA ARG A 117 -2.63 4.94 -2.02
C ARG A 117 -2.19 5.78 -3.23
N LEU A 118 -1.13 5.38 -3.90
CA LEU A 118 -0.65 6.05 -5.12
C LEU A 118 -1.36 5.56 -6.39
N LEU A 119 -2.11 4.46 -6.30
CA LEU A 119 -2.87 3.88 -7.39
C LEU A 119 -4.30 4.43 -7.45
N PRO A 120 -5.00 4.25 -8.56
CA PRO A 120 -6.42 4.56 -8.63
C PRO A 120 -7.22 3.85 -7.53
N PRO A 121 -8.27 4.47 -6.95
CA PRO A 121 -9.02 3.91 -5.81
C PRO A 121 -9.69 2.57 -6.10
N GLU A 122 -9.84 2.21 -7.37
CA GLU A 122 -10.33 0.91 -7.82
C GLU A 122 -9.48 -0.27 -7.32
N VAL A 123 -8.21 -0.02 -6.95
CA VAL A 123 -7.34 -1.04 -6.34
C VAL A 123 -7.99 -1.68 -5.11
N TYR A 124 -8.70 -0.89 -4.30
CA TYR A 124 -9.37 -1.38 -3.09
C TYR A 124 -10.61 -2.25 -3.37
N ALA A 125 -11.09 -2.29 -4.62
CA ALA A 125 -12.12 -3.23 -5.04
C ALA A 125 -11.59 -4.65 -5.30
N ARG A 126 -10.27 -4.88 -5.20
CA ARG A 126 -9.58 -6.16 -5.44
C ARG A 126 -9.92 -6.78 -6.80
N ARG A 127 -10.04 -5.94 -7.83
CA ARG A 127 -10.37 -6.37 -9.21
C ARG A 127 -9.17 -6.33 -10.15
N GLY A 128 -7.99 -6.06 -9.57
CA GLY A 128 -6.77 -5.84 -10.31
C GLY A 128 -6.65 -4.44 -10.90
N ILE A 129 -5.46 -4.10 -11.32
CA ILE A 129 -5.13 -2.85 -11.97
C ILE A 129 -5.27 -3.02 -13.49
N ALA A 130 -5.96 -2.10 -14.14
CA ALA A 130 -6.13 -2.14 -15.58
C ALA A 130 -4.75 -2.08 -16.29
N PRO A 131 -4.50 -2.94 -17.29
CA PRO A 131 -3.30 -2.84 -18.10
C PRO A 131 -3.14 -1.45 -18.72
N GLY A 132 -1.92 -0.92 -18.69
CA GLY A 132 -1.63 0.45 -19.12
C GLY A 132 -1.77 1.52 -18.03
N THR A 133 -2.21 1.17 -16.83
CA THR A 133 -2.20 2.11 -15.69
C THR A 133 -0.77 2.50 -15.37
N GLY A 134 -0.49 3.81 -15.43
CA GLY A 134 0.80 4.40 -15.12
C GLY A 134 0.84 4.98 -13.71
N ILE A 135 2.00 4.85 -13.05
CA ILE A 135 2.30 5.49 -11.77
C ILE A 135 3.62 6.26 -11.89
N ALA A 136 3.65 7.52 -11.44
CA ALA A 136 4.86 8.33 -11.49
C ALA A 136 5.98 7.73 -10.65
N CYS A 137 7.21 7.76 -11.18
CA CYS A 137 8.38 7.28 -10.47
C CYS A 137 8.69 8.17 -9.26
N VAL A 138 8.93 7.51 -8.12
CA VAL A 138 9.15 8.19 -6.84
C VAL A 138 9.89 7.27 -5.88
N ARG A 139 10.74 7.85 -5.02
CA ARG A 139 11.27 7.15 -3.85
C ARG A 139 10.64 7.73 -2.58
N ILE A 140 10.07 6.86 -1.78
CA ILE A 140 9.45 7.17 -0.50
C ILE A 140 10.22 6.43 0.60
N GLU A 141 10.56 7.17 1.65
CA GLU A 141 11.15 6.65 2.88
C GLU A 141 10.22 7.10 4.01
N ASP A 142 9.67 6.15 4.75
CA ASP A 142 8.68 6.45 5.77
C ASP A 142 8.76 5.46 6.94
N LYS A 143 8.29 5.90 8.10
CA LYS A 143 8.16 5.07 9.30
C LYS A 143 6.96 5.49 10.13
N PRO A 144 6.31 4.55 10.81
CA PRO A 144 5.27 4.90 11.75
C PRO A 144 5.80 5.76 12.90
N ARG A 145 5.11 6.86 13.16
CA ARG A 145 5.46 7.78 14.25
C ARG A 145 5.24 7.17 15.65
N PHE A 146 4.28 6.23 15.75
CA PHE A 146 3.92 5.53 16.97
C PHE A 146 3.95 4.03 16.76
N GLY A 147 4.55 3.29 17.70
CA GLY A 147 4.57 1.81 17.68
C GLY A 147 3.20 1.19 17.95
N TYR A 148 2.36 1.84 18.74
CA TYR A 148 0.96 1.43 19.00
C TYR A 148 0.00 2.30 18.19
N ARG A 149 -0.73 1.68 17.27
CA ARG A 149 -1.78 2.31 16.45
C ARG A 149 -3.02 1.42 16.50
N GLY A 150 -3.83 1.61 17.55
CA GLY A 150 -4.92 0.71 17.88
C GLY A 150 -6.31 1.31 17.62
N MET A 151 -7.25 0.42 17.31
CA MET A 151 -8.68 0.68 17.29
C MET A 151 -9.40 -0.37 18.12
N MET A 152 -10.48 0.03 18.78
CA MET A 152 -11.35 -0.88 19.48
C MET A 152 -12.69 -1.00 18.72
N LEU A 153 -13.18 -2.22 18.61
CA LEU A 153 -14.47 -2.55 18.02
C LEU A 153 -15.31 -3.31 19.06
N ASP A 154 -16.41 -2.71 19.44
CA ASP A 154 -17.33 -3.28 20.40
C ASP A 154 -18.43 -4.06 19.67
N VAL A 155 -18.28 -5.37 19.65
CA VAL A 155 -19.26 -6.29 19.07
C VAL A 155 -20.11 -7.00 20.13
N ALA A 156 -19.83 -6.75 21.43
CA ALA A 156 -20.63 -7.26 22.53
C ALA A 156 -21.94 -6.49 22.67
N ARG A 157 -21.86 -5.16 22.82
CA ARG A 157 -23.02 -4.28 22.99
C ARG A 157 -23.80 -4.09 21.69
N THR A 158 -23.09 -4.10 20.53
CA THR A 158 -23.74 -3.99 19.22
C THR A 158 -23.14 -5.01 18.26
N TRP A 159 -23.88 -6.08 17.99
CA TRP A 159 -23.45 -7.08 17.00
C TRP A 159 -23.62 -6.55 15.57
N ILE A 160 -22.52 -6.50 14.81
CA ILE A 160 -22.48 -6.00 13.44
C ILE A 160 -22.28 -7.11 12.40
N GLY A 161 -22.07 -8.36 12.83
CA GLY A 161 -21.82 -9.49 11.93
C GLY A 161 -20.35 -9.63 11.52
N MET A 162 -19.98 -10.83 11.11
CA MET A 162 -18.59 -11.19 10.79
C MET A 162 -18.08 -10.43 9.55
N ASP A 163 -18.91 -10.25 8.54
CA ASP A 163 -18.49 -9.60 7.30
C ASP A 163 -18.16 -8.12 7.52
N GLU A 164 -18.91 -7.43 8.37
CA GLU A 164 -18.60 -6.05 8.75
C GLU A 164 -17.33 -5.98 9.59
N VAL A 165 -17.09 -6.93 10.50
CA VAL A 165 -15.81 -7.00 11.25
C VAL A 165 -14.63 -7.12 10.28
N LYS A 166 -14.73 -7.98 9.25
CA LYS A 166 -13.69 -8.12 8.22
C LYS A 166 -13.48 -6.83 7.44
N ARG A 167 -14.56 -6.11 7.09
CA ARG A 167 -14.45 -4.79 6.44
C ARG A 167 -13.74 -3.76 7.32
N TYR A 168 -14.00 -3.74 8.63
CA TYR A 168 -13.25 -2.89 9.55
C TYR A 168 -11.78 -3.26 9.61
N ILE A 169 -11.42 -4.54 9.59
CA ILE A 169 -10.02 -4.98 9.52
C ILE A 169 -9.34 -4.45 8.25
N ASP A 170 -9.99 -4.55 7.09
CA ASP A 170 -9.49 -3.98 5.84
C ASP A 170 -9.29 -2.46 5.97
N LEU A 171 -10.29 -1.72 6.48
CA LEU A 171 -10.20 -0.28 6.68
C LEU A 171 -9.06 0.10 7.63
N PHE A 172 -8.87 -0.64 8.73
CA PHE A 172 -7.79 -0.41 9.67
C PHE A 172 -6.42 -0.63 9.01
N SER A 173 -6.31 -1.66 8.15
CA SER A 173 -5.10 -1.92 7.39
C SER A 173 -4.75 -0.77 6.45
N TYR A 174 -5.73 -0.16 5.78
CA TYR A 174 -5.53 1.00 4.90
C TYR A 174 -4.99 2.23 5.64
N HIS A 175 -5.23 2.31 6.95
CA HIS A 175 -4.75 3.38 7.83
C HIS A 175 -3.52 2.97 8.66
N ASN A 176 -2.87 1.85 8.34
CA ASN A 176 -1.71 1.31 9.05
C ASN A 176 -1.98 1.10 10.56
N ILE A 177 -3.22 0.80 10.94
CA ILE A 177 -3.58 0.37 12.30
C ILE A 177 -3.02 -1.04 12.51
N ASN A 178 -2.22 -1.23 13.57
CA ASN A 178 -1.53 -2.51 13.83
C ASN A 178 -2.05 -3.25 15.06
N LYS A 179 -3.06 -2.72 15.75
CA LYS A 179 -3.70 -3.34 16.91
C LYS A 179 -5.21 -3.23 16.80
N LEU A 180 -5.90 -4.36 16.80
CA LEU A 180 -7.34 -4.43 16.92
C LEU A 180 -7.70 -4.97 18.31
N HIS A 181 -8.43 -4.16 19.07
CA HIS A 181 -9.05 -4.59 20.31
C HIS A 181 -10.51 -4.95 20.04
N LEU A 182 -10.83 -6.24 20.11
CA LEU A 182 -12.22 -6.71 20.04
C LEU A 182 -12.80 -6.78 21.46
N HIS A 183 -13.86 -6.02 21.70
CA HIS A 183 -14.65 -6.13 22.92
C HIS A 183 -15.74 -7.19 22.69
N LEU A 184 -15.49 -8.39 23.22
CA LEU A 184 -16.25 -9.60 22.89
C LEU A 184 -17.33 -9.97 23.93
N SER A 185 -17.27 -9.40 25.12
CA SER A 185 -18.20 -9.70 26.21
C SER A 185 -18.56 -8.48 27.00
N ASP A 186 -19.85 -8.29 27.26
CA ASP A 186 -20.45 -7.26 28.12
C ASP A 186 -21.83 -7.75 28.58
N ASP A 187 -22.58 -6.94 29.33
CA ASP A 187 -23.91 -7.30 29.84
C ASP A 187 -24.87 -7.72 28.72
N GLU A 188 -24.81 -7.07 27.57
CA GLU A 188 -25.68 -7.31 26.42
C GLU A 188 -25.26 -8.50 25.55
N GLY A 189 -24.08 -9.04 25.72
CA GLY A 189 -23.65 -10.14 24.87
C GLY A 189 -22.35 -10.79 25.22
N TRP A 190 -22.30 -12.07 24.98
CA TRP A 190 -21.14 -12.94 25.01
C TRP A 190 -20.87 -13.45 23.59
N ARG A 191 -19.71 -13.13 22.98
CA ARG A 191 -19.36 -13.47 21.59
C ARG A 191 -18.24 -14.51 21.51
N ILE A 192 -18.00 -15.23 22.58
CA ILE A 192 -16.98 -16.29 22.68
C ILE A 192 -17.73 -17.62 22.84
N GLU A 193 -17.38 -18.61 22.01
CA GLU A 193 -17.87 -19.99 22.10
C GLU A 193 -17.09 -20.79 23.13
#